data_c0048baeda08a51db42afd2c787d8c51
#
_entry.id   c0048baeda08a51db42afd2c787d8c51
#
_cell.length_a   1.000
_cell.length_b   1.000
_cell.length_c   1.000
_cell.angle_alpha   90.00
_cell.angle_beta   90.00
_cell.angle_gamma   90.00
#
_symmetry.space_group_name_H-M   'P 1'
#
loop_
_entity.id
_entity.type
_entity.pdbx_description
1 polymer ?
#
loop_
_entity_poly.entity_id
_entity_poly.type
_entity_poly.pdbx_seq_one_letter_code
_entity_poly.pdbx_strand_id
1 'polypeptide(L)'
;MSHQQNIIRLKVVYNALEELANEFVFIGGATVSLYADRVAEELRPTDDVDILAEIFNYADYARIEEKLRSKGFVNDVESGVICRFKARGIIIDVMPTDDKVLGFSNKWYPAGYSTAISYVLDEKHIIKIFNPAYFIASKLEAFKNRGNNDGRTSSDFEDIVYILNNRSSIWNEFNNASANVKSYLKTEFSVLLENKYFDEWISANLEISEQKRARFIIGNLRELVG
;
A
#
# COMPACT_ATOMS: atom_id res chain seq x y z
N MET A 1 16.93 6.49 6.94
CA MET A 1 16.49 5.95 8.27
C MET A 1 15.10 5.35 8.23
N SER A 2 14.12 5.98 7.59
CA SER A 2 12.71 5.49 7.53
C SER A 2 12.55 4.14 6.81
N HIS A 3 13.23 3.91 5.68
CA HIS A 3 13.23 2.61 5.01
C HIS A 3 13.66 1.47 5.96
N GLN A 4 14.80 1.63 6.65
CA GLN A 4 15.28 0.61 7.59
C GLN A 4 14.31 0.40 8.76
N GLN A 5 13.68 1.46 9.26
CA GLN A 5 12.66 1.35 10.32
C GLN A 5 11.45 0.55 9.85
N ASN A 6 10.95 0.81 8.62
CA ASN A 6 9.84 0.07 8.05
C ASN A 6 10.20 -1.42 7.86
N ILE A 7 11.41 -1.74 7.35
CA ILE A 7 11.88 -3.13 7.26
C ILE A 7 11.91 -3.81 8.63
N ILE A 8 12.40 -3.12 9.67
CA ILE A 8 12.41 -3.67 11.04
C ILE A 8 10.98 -3.93 11.51
N ARG A 9 10.05 -3.00 11.32
CA ARG A 9 8.64 -3.17 11.71
C ARG A 9 7.99 -4.35 10.99
N LEU A 10 8.18 -4.47 9.66
CA LEU A 10 7.68 -5.61 8.88
C LEU A 10 8.20 -6.93 9.41
N LYS A 11 9.51 -7.04 9.75
CA LYS A 11 10.11 -8.24 10.34
C LYS A 11 9.57 -8.53 11.74
N VAL A 12 9.37 -7.51 12.58
CA VAL A 12 8.79 -7.70 13.92
C VAL A 12 7.37 -8.24 13.82
N VAL A 13 6.54 -7.70 12.91
CA VAL A 13 5.18 -8.18 12.69
C VAL A 13 5.18 -9.60 12.11
N TYR A 14 6.02 -9.88 11.11
CA TYR A 14 6.19 -11.23 10.55
C TYR A 14 6.53 -12.25 11.63
N ASN A 15 7.51 -11.94 12.49
CA ASN A 15 7.91 -12.81 13.59
C ASN A 15 6.83 -12.97 14.67
N ALA A 16 6.02 -11.93 14.92
CA ALA A 16 4.91 -12.02 15.86
C ALA A 16 3.75 -12.86 15.33
N LEU A 17 3.55 -12.87 14.02
CA LEU A 17 2.53 -13.70 13.35
C LEU A 17 2.93 -15.19 13.31
N GLU A 18 4.22 -15.48 13.33
CA GLU A 18 4.76 -16.84 13.18
C GLU A 18 4.20 -17.52 11.91
N GLU A 19 3.64 -18.75 12.01
CA GLU A 19 3.05 -19.48 10.89
C GLU A 19 1.86 -18.74 10.23
N LEU A 20 1.16 -17.89 10.99
CA LEU A 20 0.05 -17.09 10.46
C LEU A 20 0.50 -16.08 9.40
N ALA A 21 1.77 -15.70 9.34
CA ALA A 21 2.28 -14.75 8.36
C ALA A 21 1.93 -15.14 6.91
N ASN A 22 1.77 -16.44 6.64
CA ASN A 22 1.38 -16.96 5.33
C ASN A 22 -0.08 -16.68 4.95
N GLU A 23 -0.94 -16.37 5.94
CA GLU A 23 -2.35 -16.02 5.74
C GLU A 23 -2.54 -14.53 5.44
N PHE A 24 -1.47 -13.72 5.53
CA PHE A 24 -1.53 -12.27 5.37
C PHE A 24 -0.73 -11.76 4.18
N VAL A 25 -1.21 -10.66 3.62
CA VAL A 25 -0.48 -9.81 2.66
C VAL A 25 -0.18 -8.49 3.34
N PHE A 26 1.08 -8.09 3.36
CA PHE A 26 1.50 -6.79 3.89
C PHE A 26 1.19 -5.70 2.87
N ILE A 27 0.54 -4.64 3.31
CA ILE A 27 0.09 -3.53 2.47
C ILE A 27 0.43 -2.18 3.13
N GLY A 28 -0.09 -1.09 2.61
CA GLY A 28 0.02 0.23 3.22
C GLY A 28 1.41 0.87 3.13
N GLY A 29 1.59 1.94 3.89
CA GLY A 29 2.78 2.81 3.84
C GLY A 29 4.10 2.10 4.17
N ALA A 30 4.06 1.11 5.08
CA ALA A 30 5.25 0.37 5.48
C ALA A 30 5.90 -0.43 4.33
N THR A 31 5.14 -0.77 3.28
CA THR A 31 5.62 -1.56 2.13
C THR A 31 6.08 -0.73 0.94
N VAL A 32 5.83 0.58 0.91
CA VAL A 32 6.08 1.44 -0.26
C VAL A 32 7.52 1.38 -0.73
N SER A 33 8.48 1.43 0.20
CA SER A 33 9.92 1.38 -0.14
C SER A 33 10.37 0.05 -0.76
N LEU A 34 9.59 -1.03 -0.59
CA LEU A 34 9.90 -2.33 -1.17
C LEU A 34 9.72 -2.37 -2.70
N TYR A 35 8.98 -1.41 -3.23
CA TYR A 35 8.73 -1.32 -4.68
C TYR A 35 9.83 -0.60 -5.44
N ALA A 36 10.72 0.14 -4.76
CA ALA A 36 11.82 0.83 -5.41
C ALA A 36 12.88 -0.16 -5.95
N ASP A 37 13.28 0.02 -7.20
CA ASP A 37 14.35 -0.74 -7.86
C ASP A 37 15.54 0.16 -8.27
N ARG A 38 15.54 1.41 -7.83
CA ARG A 38 16.63 2.38 -7.95
C ARG A 38 17.04 2.90 -6.58
N VAL A 39 18.19 3.53 -6.49
CA VAL A 39 18.57 4.26 -5.26
C VAL A 39 17.56 5.38 -5.07
N ALA A 40 16.69 5.18 -4.11
CA ALA A 40 15.58 6.06 -3.82
C ALA A 40 15.89 6.88 -2.56
N GLU A 41 15.29 8.06 -2.50
CA GLU A 41 15.31 8.92 -1.33
C GLU A 41 14.49 8.33 -0.18
N GLU A 42 14.68 8.87 1.01
CA GLU A 42 13.96 8.37 2.18
C GLU A 42 12.47 8.71 2.10
N LEU A 43 11.66 7.69 2.25
CA LEU A 43 10.22 7.84 2.47
C LEU A 43 9.94 8.38 3.88
N ARG A 44 8.77 9.00 4.05
CA ARG A 44 8.23 9.29 5.38
C ARG A 44 8.14 8.01 6.20
N PRO A 45 8.42 8.06 7.51
CA PRO A 45 8.16 6.93 8.39
C PRO A 45 6.65 6.68 8.51
N THR A 46 6.25 5.43 8.72
CA THR A 46 4.88 5.04 9.09
C THR A 46 4.86 4.58 10.54
N ASP A 47 3.78 4.86 11.26
CA ASP A 47 3.65 4.45 12.66
C ASP A 47 3.04 3.06 12.79
N ASP A 48 2.36 2.57 11.76
CA ASP A 48 1.62 1.32 11.70
C ASP A 48 2.09 0.41 10.58
N VAL A 49 1.69 -0.85 10.67
CA VAL A 49 1.83 -1.87 9.63
C VAL A 49 0.44 -2.37 9.29
N ASP A 50 0.04 -2.19 8.05
CA ASP A 50 -1.22 -2.72 7.53
C ASP A 50 -1.00 -4.15 7.02
N ILE A 51 -1.84 -5.09 7.45
CA ILE A 51 -1.89 -6.45 6.93
C ILE A 51 -3.30 -6.81 6.48
N LEU A 52 -3.39 -7.51 5.37
CA LEU A 52 -4.65 -7.90 4.74
C LEU A 52 -4.85 -9.40 4.87
N ALA A 53 -6.02 -9.81 5.34
CA ALA A 53 -6.44 -11.19 5.41
C ALA A 53 -7.69 -11.45 4.56
N GLU A 54 -7.79 -12.65 4.00
CA GLU A 54 -8.99 -13.09 3.31
C GLU A 54 -10.08 -13.43 4.32
N ILE A 55 -11.02 -12.51 4.51
CA ILE A 55 -12.09 -12.58 5.51
C ILE A 55 -13.39 -12.19 4.82
N PHE A 56 -14.39 -13.08 4.84
CA PHE A 56 -15.66 -12.92 4.13
C PHE A 56 -16.83 -12.57 5.04
N ASN A 57 -16.72 -12.81 6.35
CA ASN A 57 -17.78 -12.59 7.30
C ASN A 57 -17.25 -12.38 8.74
N TYR A 58 -18.13 -12.00 9.66
CA TYR A 58 -17.77 -11.76 11.06
C TYR A 58 -17.22 -12.99 11.79
N ALA A 59 -17.66 -14.20 11.43
CA ALA A 59 -17.14 -15.41 12.07
C ALA A 59 -15.70 -15.69 11.66
N ASP A 60 -15.35 -15.42 10.40
CA ASP A 60 -13.96 -15.52 9.93
C ASP A 60 -13.09 -14.46 10.61
N TYR A 61 -13.61 -13.23 10.75
CA TYR A 61 -12.91 -12.15 11.45
C TYR A 61 -12.64 -12.52 12.92
N ALA A 62 -13.65 -12.99 13.64
CA ALA A 62 -13.50 -13.42 15.02
C ALA A 62 -12.46 -14.56 15.18
N ARG A 63 -12.41 -15.49 14.22
CA ARG A 63 -11.42 -16.58 14.20
C ARG A 63 -10.00 -16.06 14.01
N ILE A 64 -9.80 -15.08 13.12
CA ILE A 64 -8.51 -14.42 12.92
C ILE A 64 -8.12 -13.65 14.18
N GLU A 65 -9.04 -12.90 14.80
CA GLU A 65 -8.77 -12.21 16.07
C GLU A 65 -8.32 -13.18 17.16
N GLU A 66 -8.97 -14.32 17.30
CA GLU A 66 -8.62 -15.34 18.31
C GLU A 66 -7.20 -15.88 18.05
N LYS A 67 -6.87 -16.20 16.79
CA LYS A 67 -5.52 -16.61 16.41
C LYS A 67 -4.50 -15.52 16.75
N LEU A 68 -4.76 -14.26 16.41
CA LEU A 68 -3.88 -13.16 16.72
C LEU A 68 -3.66 -12.97 18.22
N ARG A 69 -4.75 -13.04 19.02
CA ARG A 69 -4.65 -12.96 20.49
C ARG A 69 -3.80 -14.10 21.06
N SER A 70 -3.90 -15.30 20.52
CA SER A 70 -3.05 -16.43 20.95
C SER A 70 -1.56 -16.21 20.68
N LYS A 71 -1.21 -15.32 19.73
CA LYS A 71 0.17 -14.88 19.41
C LYS A 71 0.59 -13.62 20.18
N GLY A 72 -0.25 -13.13 21.09
CA GLY A 72 0.05 -11.95 21.92
C GLY A 72 -0.30 -10.61 21.28
N PHE A 73 -1.11 -10.60 20.23
CA PHE A 73 -1.70 -9.37 19.73
C PHE A 73 -2.84 -8.91 20.66
N VAL A 74 -2.89 -7.64 20.95
CA VAL A 74 -3.91 -7.03 21.82
C VAL A 74 -4.68 -5.98 21.03
N ASN A 75 -6.03 -6.02 21.07
CA ASN A 75 -6.85 -5.01 20.42
C ASN A 75 -6.55 -3.62 21.03
N ASP A 76 -6.36 -2.62 20.16
CA ASP A 76 -6.17 -1.22 20.58
C ASP A 76 -7.52 -0.51 20.74
N VAL A 77 -8.21 -0.84 21.83
CA VAL A 77 -9.55 -0.29 22.14
C VAL A 77 -9.50 1.24 22.31
N GLU A 78 -8.39 1.77 22.81
CA GLU A 78 -8.22 3.21 23.07
C GLU A 78 -8.21 4.04 21.78
N SER A 79 -7.73 3.47 20.68
CA SER A 79 -7.69 4.17 19.39
C SER A 79 -9.06 4.37 18.75
N GLY A 80 -10.07 3.57 19.16
CA GLY A 80 -11.38 3.54 18.51
C GLY A 80 -11.39 2.89 17.11
N VAL A 81 -10.26 2.37 16.63
CA VAL A 81 -10.12 1.70 15.33
C VAL A 81 -10.33 0.20 15.50
N ILE A 82 -11.41 -0.34 14.95
CA ILE A 82 -11.85 -1.73 15.18
C ILE A 82 -10.80 -2.76 14.74
N CYS A 83 -10.13 -2.53 13.61
CA CYS A 83 -9.16 -3.46 13.04
C CYS A 83 -7.75 -3.32 13.64
N ARG A 84 -7.57 -2.47 14.65
CA ARG A 84 -6.25 -2.12 15.19
C ARG A 84 -5.84 -3.00 16.35
N PHE A 85 -4.62 -3.51 16.24
CA PHE A 85 -3.95 -4.31 17.26
C PHE A 85 -2.61 -3.69 17.64
N LYS A 86 -2.10 -4.08 18.79
CA LYS A 86 -0.73 -3.82 19.25
C LYS A 86 -0.02 -5.14 19.50
N ALA A 87 1.18 -5.30 18.95
CA ALA A 87 2.05 -6.43 19.25
C ALA A 87 3.52 -5.98 19.18
N ARG A 88 4.32 -6.40 20.19
CA ARG A 88 5.77 -6.07 20.25
C ARG A 88 6.09 -4.58 20.12
N GLY A 89 5.20 -3.70 20.56
CA GLY A 89 5.34 -2.24 20.46
C GLY A 89 5.02 -1.65 19.08
N ILE A 90 4.49 -2.45 18.16
CA ILE A 90 4.05 -2.01 16.83
C ILE A 90 2.52 -1.92 16.79
N ILE A 91 2.00 -0.91 16.13
CA ILE A 91 0.59 -0.77 15.76
C ILE A 91 0.36 -1.56 14.47
N ILE A 92 -0.66 -2.42 14.45
CA ILE A 92 -0.97 -3.27 13.30
C ILE A 92 -2.46 -3.13 12.96
N ASP A 93 -2.78 -2.74 11.74
CA ASP A 93 -4.14 -2.69 11.23
C ASP A 93 -4.42 -3.95 10.40
N VAL A 94 -5.38 -4.77 10.84
CA VAL A 94 -5.76 -6.03 10.22
C VAL A 94 -6.99 -5.81 9.36
N MET A 95 -6.78 -5.68 8.05
CA MET A 95 -7.82 -5.34 7.11
C MET A 95 -8.46 -6.59 6.49
N PRO A 96 -9.81 -6.64 6.40
CA PRO A 96 -10.49 -7.69 5.65
C PRO A 96 -10.49 -7.38 4.16
N THR A 97 -10.60 -8.42 3.34
CA THR A 97 -10.79 -8.28 1.89
C THR A 97 -12.22 -7.84 1.52
N ASP A 98 -13.21 -8.10 2.36
CA ASP A 98 -14.63 -7.79 2.13
C ASP A 98 -15.10 -6.63 3.03
N ASP A 99 -15.81 -5.66 2.44
CA ASP A 99 -16.35 -4.48 3.14
C ASP A 99 -17.50 -4.82 4.11
N LYS A 100 -18.19 -5.93 3.90
CA LYS A 100 -19.29 -6.39 4.78
C LYS A 100 -18.85 -6.72 6.20
N VAL A 101 -17.55 -6.93 6.40
CA VAL A 101 -17.01 -7.32 7.71
C VAL A 101 -16.89 -6.12 8.65
N LEU A 102 -16.30 -5.03 8.18
CA LEU A 102 -16.05 -3.84 9.01
C LEU A 102 -16.81 -2.59 8.52
N GLY A 103 -17.64 -2.72 7.47
CA GLY A 103 -18.33 -1.58 6.86
C GLY A 103 -17.44 -0.71 5.97
N PHE A 104 -16.18 -1.08 5.78
CA PHE A 104 -15.24 -0.41 4.88
C PHE A 104 -14.21 -1.42 4.35
N SER A 105 -13.81 -1.24 3.12
CA SER A 105 -12.71 -1.96 2.47
C SER A 105 -12.26 -1.18 1.24
N ASN A 106 -11.19 -1.63 0.63
CA ASN A 106 -10.77 -1.12 -0.67
C ASN A 106 -11.17 -2.14 -1.74
N LYS A 107 -11.84 -1.69 -2.79
CA LYS A 107 -12.33 -2.59 -3.86
C LYS A 107 -11.25 -3.43 -4.53
N TRP A 108 -9.97 -3.04 -4.38
CA TRP A 108 -8.83 -3.75 -4.93
C TRP A 108 -8.23 -4.80 -3.98
N TYR A 109 -8.70 -4.85 -2.74
CA TYR A 109 -8.17 -5.79 -1.74
C TYR A 109 -8.35 -7.25 -2.15
N PRO A 110 -9.52 -7.72 -2.63
CA PRO A 110 -9.67 -9.13 -3.02
C PRO A 110 -8.71 -9.54 -4.15
N ALA A 111 -8.63 -8.72 -5.21
CA ALA A 111 -7.76 -9.00 -6.34
C ALA A 111 -6.27 -8.84 -5.99
N GLY A 112 -5.93 -7.82 -5.19
CA GLY A 112 -4.57 -7.61 -4.69
C GLY A 112 -4.10 -8.75 -3.79
N TYR A 113 -4.97 -9.29 -2.95
CA TYR A 113 -4.68 -10.46 -2.10
C TYR A 113 -4.40 -11.72 -2.94
N SER A 114 -5.30 -12.03 -3.89
CA SER A 114 -5.19 -13.24 -4.72
C SER A 114 -3.99 -13.21 -5.69
N THR A 115 -3.49 -12.03 -6.03
CA THR A 115 -2.36 -11.82 -6.95
C THR A 115 -1.09 -11.31 -6.25
N ALA A 116 -1.05 -11.40 -4.93
CA ALA A 116 0.08 -10.95 -4.13
C ALA A 116 1.37 -11.67 -4.54
N ILE A 117 2.47 -10.94 -4.47
CA ILE A 117 3.80 -11.44 -4.83
C ILE A 117 4.66 -11.63 -3.58
N SER A 118 5.55 -12.62 -3.61
CA SER A 118 6.53 -12.83 -2.56
C SER A 118 7.65 -11.80 -2.65
N TYR A 119 8.02 -11.22 -1.52
CA TYR A 119 9.13 -10.29 -1.38
C TYR A 119 10.10 -10.79 -0.29
N VAL A 120 11.37 -10.88 -0.64
CA VAL A 120 12.43 -11.34 0.27
C VAL A 120 13.00 -10.13 1.00
N LEU A 121 12.70 -10.00 2.30
CA LEU A 121 13.30 -8.98 3.16
C LEU A 121 14.73 -9.37 3.57
N ASP A 122 14.94 -10.66 3.84
CA ASP A 122 16.23 -11.32 4.07
C ASP A 122 16.05 -12.86 3.99
N GLU A 123 17.11 -13.61 4.30
CA GLU A 123 17.12 -15.08 4.23
C GLU A 123 16.02 -15.77 5.07
N LYS A 124 15.49 -15.11 6.11
CA LYS A 124 14.51 -15.67 7.04
C LYS A 124 13.12 -15.09 6.89
N HIS A 125 12.98 -13.93 6.23
CA HIS A 125 11.75 -13.18 6.17
C HIS A 125 11.32 -13.02 4.70
N ILE A 126 10.34 -13.80 4.31
CA ILE A 126 9.67 -13.70 3.00
C ILE A 126 8.22 -13.32 3.28
N ILE A 127 7.81 -12.15 2.85
CA ILE A 127 6.46 -11.64 3.02
C ILE A 127 5.71 -11.62 1.68
N LYS A 128 4.39 -11.59 1.74
CA LYS A 128 3.57 -11.29 0.58
C LYS A 128 3.24 -9.81 0.57
N ILE A 129 3.37 -9.16 -0.58
CA ILE A 129 2.97 -7.76 -0.81
C ILE A 129 2.09 -7.70 -2.07
N PHE A 130 1.37 -6.60 -2.26
CA PHE A 130 0.60 -6.43 -3.50
C PHE A 130 1.51 -6.40 -4.72
N ASN A 131 1.01 -6.92 -5.84
CA ASN A 131 1.56 -6.59 -7.14
C ASN A 131 1.50 -5.07 -7.35
N PRO A 132 2.53 -4.42 -7.94
CA PRO A 132 2.62 -2.96 -8.05
C PRO A 132 1.38 -2.28 -8.65
N ALA A 133 0.76 -2.87 -9.68
CA ALA A 133 -0.44 -2.30 -10.28
C ALA A 133 -1.64 -2.26 -9.31
N TYR A 134 -1.83 -3.31 -8.50
CA TYR A 134 -2.87 -3.34 -7.47
C TYR A 134 -2.53 -2.44 -6.29
N PHE A 135 -1.25 -2.29 -5.95
CA PHE A 135 -0.84 -1.34 -4.93
C PHE A 135 -1.22 0.09 -5.33
N ILE A 136 -0.83 0.52 -6.54
CA ILE A 136 -1.20 1.85 -7.06
C ILE A 136 -2.71 2.02 -7.14
N ALA A 137 -3.45 1.02 -7.62
CA ALA A 137 -4.90 1.06 -7.69
C ALA A 137 -5.54 1.23 -6.30
N SER A 138 -5.02 0.53 -5.29
CA SER A 138 -5.50 0.67 -3.91
C SER A 138 -5.21 2.06 -3.32
N LYS A 139 -4.05 2.65 -3.64
CA LYS A 139 -3.68 4.00 -3.21
C LYS A 139 -4.49 5.09 -3.92
N LEU A 140 -4.80 4.92 -5.20
CA LEU A 140 -5.71 5.81 -5.93
C LEU A 140 -7.11 5.80 -5.31
N GLU A 141 -7.63 4.62 -4.96
CA GLU A 141 -8.93 4.52 -4.29
C GLU A 141 -8.92 5.19 -2.92
N ALA A 142 -7.86 5.00 -2.13
CA ALA A 142 -7.70 5.66 -0.84
C ALA A 142 -7.58 7.19 -0.98
N PHE A 143 -6.82 7.67 -1.95
CA PHE A 143 -6.69 9.09 -2.26
C PHE A 143 -8.05 9.72 -2.61
N LYS A 144 -8.86 9.07 -3.43
CA LYS A 144 -10.22 9.54 -3.76
C LYS A 144 -11.11 9.66 -2.53
N ASN A 145 -10.99 8.72 -1.58
CA ASN A 145 -11.88 8.65 -0.43
C ASN A 145 -11.47 9.57 0.72
N ARG A 146 -10.16 9.80 0.91
CA ARG A 146 -9.64 10.54 2.09
C ARG A 146 -8.57 11.59 1.77
N GLY A 147 -8.20 11.75 0.50
CA GLY A 147 -7.13 12.69 0.08
C GLY A 147 -7.58 14.15 -0.05
N ASN A 148 -8.82 14.49 0.31
CA ASN A 148 -9.39 15.85 0.26
C ASN A 148 -9.21 16.54 -1.11
N ASN A 149 -9.05 15.77 -2.18
CA ASN A 149 -8.77 16.25 -3.55
C ASN A 149 -7.52 17.15 -3.62
N ASP A 150 -6.53 16.91 -2.77
CA ASP A 150 -5.25 17.62 -2.77
C ASP A 150 -4.07 16.66 -2.64
N GLY A 151 -3.38 16.44 -3.77
CA GLY A 151 -2.22 15.55 -3.81
C GLY A 151 -0.98 16.06 -3.06
N ARG A 152 -0.93 17.35 -2.68
CA ARG A 152 0.22 17.92 -1.95
C ARG A 152 0.29 17.43 -0.50
N THR A 153 -0.86 17.10 0.08
CA THR A 153 -0.99 16.76 1.50
C THR A 153 -1.43 15.33 1.75
N SER A 154 -1.72 14.60 0.69
CA SER A 154 -2.18 13.21 0.77
C SER A 154 -1.01 12.24 0.81
N SER A 155 -0.88 11.51 1.90
CA SER A 155 0.09 10.43 2.02
C SER A 155 -0.11 9.28 1.02
N ASP A 156 -1.36 9.05 0.59
CA ASP A 156 -1.63 8.05 -0.44
C ASP A 156 -1.13 8.52 -1.82
N PHE A 157 -1.22 9.82 -2.11
CA PHE A 157 -0.70 10.38 -3.35
C PHE A 157 0.84 10.45 -3.33
N GLU A 158 1.45 10.77 -2.19
CA GLU A 158 2.90 10.68 -1.97
C GLU A 158 3.42 9.27 -2.28
N ASP A 159 2.78 8.23 -1.75
CA ASP A 159 3.12 6.83 -2.00
C ASP A 159 3.03 6.48 -3.49
N ILE A 160 2.00 6.98 -4.20
CA ILE A 160 1.86 6.82 -5.66
C ILE A 160 3.06 7.45 -6.39
N VAL A 161 3.34 8.72 -6.10
CA VAL A 161 4.43 9.45 -6.76
C VAL A 161 5.78 8.78 -6.48
N TYR A 162 6.00 8.30 -5.25
CA TYR A 162 7.21 7.58 -4.91
C TYR A 162 7.43 6.36 -5.80
N ILE A 163 6.41 5.53 -6.00
CA ILE A 163 6.54 4.33 -6.84
C ILE A 163 6.70 4.70 -8.32
N LEU A 164 5.94 5.68 -8.84
CA LEU A 164 6.08 6.15 -10.21
C LEU A 164 7.49 6.72 -10.48
N ASN A 165 8.11 7.30 -9.46
CA ASN A 165 9.47 7.84 -9.55
C ASN A 165 10.55 6.76 -9.42
N ASN A 166 10.37 5.78 -8.54
CA ASN A 166 11.45 4.92 -8.06
C ASN A 166 11.35 3.46 -8.52
N ARG A 167 10.31 3.09 -9.28
CA ARG A 167 10.19 1.77 -9.90
C ARG A 167 10.29 1.88 -11.41
N SER A 168 11.45 1.47 -11.96
CA SER A 168 11.71 1.59 -13.40
C SER A 168 10.79 0.74 -14.26
N SER A 169 10.35 -0.42 -13.74
CA SER A 169 9.47 -1.38 -14.43
C SER A 169 7.98 -1.01 -14.38
N ILE A 170 7.56 0.02 -13.62
CA ILE A 170 6.15 0.30 -13.32
C ILE A 170 5.29 0.49 -14.58
N TRP A 171 5.81 1.17 -15.60
CA TRP A 171 5.08 1.44 -16.84
C TRP A 171 4.79 0.16 -17.63
N ASN A 172 5.78 -0.74 -17.66
CA ASN A 172 5.62 -2.05 -18.28
C ASN A 172 4.66 -2.94 -17.48
N GLU A 173 4.72 -2.87 -16.14
CA GLU A 173 3.81 -3.59 -15.26
C GLU A 173 2.37 -3.13 -15.41
N PHE A 174 2.12 -1.83 -15.57
CA PHE A 174 0.77 -1.32 -15.87
C PHE A 174 0.28 -1.82 -17.23
N ASN A 175 1.14 -1.85 -18.25
CA ASN A 175 0.76 -2.32 -19.57
C ASN A 175 0.45 -3.81 -19.60
N ASN A 176 1.08 -4.61 -18.75
CA ASN A 176 0.89 -6.05 -18.64
C ASN A 176 -0.08 -6.46 -17.52
N ALA A 177 -0.64 -5.51 -16.78
CA ALA A 177 -1.60 -5.77 -15.73
C ALA A 177 -2.92 -6.36 -16.29
N SER A 178 -3.69 -7.03 -15.44
CA SER A 178 -5.00 -7.56 -15.82
C SER A 178 -5.92 -6.44 -16.34
N ALA A 179 -6.82 -6.79 -17.27
CA ALA A 179 -7.67 -5.82 -17.98
C ALA A 179 -8.42 -4.89 -17.03
N ASN A 180 -8.94 -5.42 -15.91
CA ASN A 180 -9.73 -4.65 -14.95
C ASN A 180 -8.90 -3.56 -14.26
N VAL A 181 -7.74 -3.91 -13.68
CA VAL A 181 -6.89 -2.94 -12.99
C VAL A 181 -6.24 -1.98 -13.98
N LYS A 182 -5.82 -2.46 -15.15
CA LYS A 182 -5.29 -1.59 -16.22
C LYS A 182 -6.30 -0.54 -16.67
N SER A 183 -7.54 -0.93 -16.94
CA SER A 183 -8.61 -0.01 -17.32
C SER A 183 -8.87 1.01 -16.21
N TYR A 184 -8.90 0.58 -14.96
CA TYR A 184 -9.05 1.46 -13.81
C TYR A 184 -7.92 2.49 -13.72
N LEU A 185 -6.66 2.04 -13.81
CA LEU A 185 -5.49 2.93 -13.76
C LEU A 185 -5.55 3.99 -14.86
N LYS A 186 -5.88 3.57 -16.09
CA LYS A 186 -6.06 4.52 -17.21
C LYS A 186 -7.13 5.56 -16.93
N THR A 187 -8.28 5.14 -16.44
CA THR A 187 -9.41 6.03 -16.12
C THR A 187 -9.04 7.03 -15.02
N GLU A 188 -8.46 6.55 -13.90
CA GLU A 188 -8.15 7.44 -12.78
C GLU A 188 -7.01 8.40 -13.12
N PHE A 189 -5.97 7.95 -13.81
CA PHE A 189 -4.90 8.85 -14.23
C PHE A 189 -5.35 9.83 -15.31
N SER A 190 -6.30 9.46 -16.19
CA SER A 190 -6.91 10.40 -17.13
C SER A 190 -7.61 11.55 -16.39
N VAL A 191 -8.42 11.23 -15.37
CA VAL A 191 -9.10 12.24 -14.54
C VAL A 191 -8.08 13.12 -13.80
N LEU A 192 -7.02 12.52 -13.26
CA LEU A 192 -5.98 13.28 -12.56
C LEU A 192 -5.20 14.22 -13.49
N LEU A 193 -4.92 13.80 -14.72
CA LEU A 193 -4.23 14.62 -15.74
C LEU A 193 -5.05 15.83 -16.19
N GLU A 194 -6.38 15.81 -16.03
CA GLU A 194 -7.26 16.96 -16.31
C GLU A 194 -7.25 18.00 -15.17
N ASN A 195 -6.75 17.63 -13.99
CA ASN A 195 -6.68 18.54 -12.85
C ASN A 195 -5.56 19.57 -13.06
N LYS A 196 -5.92 20.86 -13.04
CA LYS A 196 -4.97 21.98 -13.26
C LYS A 196 -3.78 22.03 -12.29
N TYR A 197 -3.88 21.37 -11.12
CA TYR A 197 -2.85 21.31 -10.11
C TYR A 197 -2.03 20.02 -10.14
N PHE A 198 -2.33 19.11 -11.06
CA PHE A 198 -1.71 17.78 -11.05
C PHE A 198 -0.18 17.84 -11.20
N ASP A 199 0.32 18.70 -12.09
CA ASP A 199 1.77 18.90 -12.29
C ASP A 199 2.45 19.42 -11.00
N GLU A 200 1.77 20.32 -10.29
CA GLU A 200 2.21 20.82 -9.00
C GLU A 200 2.21 19.72 -7.94
N TRP A 201 1.16 18.88 -7.90
CA TRP A 201 1.08 17.76 -6.96
C TRP A 201 2.21 16.75 -7.16
N ILE A 202 2.51 16.38 -8.42
CA ILE A 202 3.66 15.50 -8.72
C ILE A 202 4.96 16.16 -8.24
N SER A 203 5.16 17.43 -8.56
CA SER A 203 6.39 18.15 -8.18
C SER A 203 6.55 18.31 -6.67
N ALA A 204 5.46 18.54 -5.95
CA ALA A 204 5.47 18.70 -4.48
C ALA A 204 5.85 17.42 -3.72
N ASN A 205 5.63 16.24 -4.34
CA ASN A 205 5.98 14.94 -3.77
C ASN A 205 7.32 14.40 -4.29
N LEU A 206 8.10 15.22 -4.97
CA LEU A 206 9.46 14.90 -5.41
C LEU A 206 10.47 15.77 -4.66
N GLU A 207 11.59 15.18 -4.28
CA GLU A 207 12.71 15.95 -3.75
C GLU A 207 13.21 17.01 -4.75
N ILE A 208 13.79 18.09 -4.22
CA ILE A 208 14.28 19.21 -5.05
C ILE A 208 15.23 18.74 -6.16
N SER A 209 16.09 17.78 -5.83
CA SER A 209 17.05 17.19 -6.78
C SER A 209 16.37 16.40 -7.92
N GLU A 210 15.17 15.86 -7.66
CA GLU A 210 14.41 14.98 -8.56
C GLU A 210 13.26 15.69 -9.30
N GLN A 211 13.02 16.96 -9.07
CA GLN A 211 11.89 17.68 -9.67
C GLN A 211 11.84 17.65 -11.21
N LYS A 212 13.00 17.50 -11.85
CA LYS A 212 13.06 17.29 -13.31
C LYS A 212 12.32 16.02 -13.77
N ARG A 213 12.16 15.05 -12.87
CA ARG A 213 11.46 13.78 -13.14
C ARG A 213 9.95 13.94 -13.18
N ALA A 214 9.37 15.03 -12.67
CA ALA A 214 7.95 15.31 -12.79
C ALA A 214 7.49 15.23 -14.25
N ARG A 215 8.24 15.84 -15.18
CA ARG A 215 7.95 15.77 -16.62
C ARG A 215 7.99 14.34 -17.18
N PHE A 216 8.93 13.55 -16.72
CA PHE A 216 9.04 12.13 -17.10
C PHE A 216 7.83 11.34 -16.62
N ILE A 217 7.44 11.50 -15.36
CA ILE A 217 6.26 10.82 -14.77
C ILE A 217 5.00 11.21 -15.54
N ILE A 218 4.75 12.51 -15.72
CA ILE A 218 3.58 13.04 -16.42
C ILE A 218 3.54 12.57 -17.88
N GLY A 219 4.69 12.57 -18.57
CA GLY A 219 4.82 12.07 -19.94
C GLY A 219 4.38 10.61 -20.06
N ASN A 220 4.91 9.74 -19.20
CA ASN A 220 4.55 8.32 -19.19
C ASN A 220 3.07 8.09 -18.79
N LEU A 221 2.52 8.90 -17.88
CA LEU A 221 1.08 8.82 -17.56
C LEU A 221 0.22 9.18 -18.77
N ARG A 222 0.59 10.21 -19.55
CA ARG A 222 -0.11 10.55 -20.80
C ARG A 222 -0.03 9.45 -21.82
N GLU A 223 1.13 8.79 -21.96
CA GLU A 223 1.29 7.62 -22.84
C GLU A 223 0.44 6.43 -22.36
N LEU A 224 0.35 6.23 -21.05
CA LEU A 224 -0.47 5.16 -20.47
C LEU A 224 -1.95 5.33 -20.80
N VAL A 225 -2.48 6.55 -20.68
CA VAL A 225 -3.93 6.81 -20.89
C VAL A 225 -4.31 6.88 -22.36
N GLY A 226 -3.38 7.15 -23.26
CA GLY A 226 -3.51 7.04 -24.71
C GLY A 226 -3.98 8.24 -25.39
#